data_9e4a65021823a9665e4ebfc5972d14d9
#
_entry.id   9e4a65021823a9665e4ebfc5972d14d9
#
_cell.length_a   1.000
_cell.length_b   1.000
_cell.length_c   1.000
_cell.angle_alpha   90.00
_cell.angle_beta   90.00
_cell.angle_gamma   90.00
#
_symmetry.space_group_name_H-M   'P 1'
#
loop_
_entity.id
_entity.type
_entity.pdbx_description
1 polymer ?
#
loop_
_entity_poly.entity_id
_entity_poly.type
_entity_poly.pdbx_seq_one_letter_code
_entity_poly.pdbx_strand_id
1 'polypeptide(L)'
;MIQEICVIDDNGADLIVDIRKAFMEKNEKIKLTLKTTKQLEDVLDMIPNLIIINEDKLEISIYDMVRQIRNDDNNSITPIIVVSSDSSKSHSIDVMKEMVQYYIRRPFESEYVYYLIKNFLELLQVNRRISPLTGLPRKCTNTSRN
;
A
#
# COMPACT_ATOMS: atom_id res chain seq x y z
N MET A 1 -3.11 -11.55 -14.47
CA MET A 1 -1.98 -10.81 -13.93
C MET A 1 -1.96 -10.92 -12.42
N ILE A 2 -0.82 -11.27 -11.84
CA ILE A 2 -0.67 -11.36 -10.39
C ILE A 2 -0.29 -9.99 -9.85
N GLN A 3 -1.01 -9.53 -8.84
CA GLN A 3 -0.71 -8.28 -8.16
C GLN A 3 0.10 -8.56 -6.90
N GLU A 4 1.09 -7.73 -6.66
CA GLU A 4 1.99 -7.92 -5.52
C GLU A 4 1.71 -6.89 -4.44
N ILE A 5 1.42 -7.38 -3.24
CA ILE A 5 1.24 -6.56 -2.05
C ILE A 5 2.40 -6.86 -1.10
N CYS A 6 3.12 -5.83 -0.70
CA CYS A 6 4.17 -5.97 0.29
C CYS A 6 3.65 -5.50 1.64
N VAL A 7 3.75 -6.36 2.66
CA VAL A 7 3.37 -6.03 4.02
C VAL A 7 4.64 -5.83 4.83
N ILE A 8 4.81 -4.63 5.38
CA ILE A 8 5.95 -4.32 6.27
C ILE A 8 5.46 -4.47 7.70
N ASP A 9 5.99 -5.46 8.40
CA ASP A 9 5.53 -5.81 9.75
C ASP A 9 6.72 -6.24 10.61
N ASP A 10 7.07 -5.41 11.60
CA ASP A 10 8.14 -5.71 12.54
C ASP A 10 7.63 -6.46 13.77
N ASN A 11 6.34 -6.76 13.83
CA ASN A 11 5.71 -7.48 14.92
C ASN A 11 5.41 -8.93 14.54
N GLY A 12 6.41 -9.62 13.99
CA GLY A 12 6.23 -10.99 13.50
C GLY A 12 5.34 -11.01 12.27
N ALA A 13 4.38 -11.90 12.23
CA ALA A 13 3.44 -12.03 11.11
C ALA A 13 2.02 -11.64 11.53
N ASP A 14 1.91 -10.76 12.52
CA ASP A 14 0.63 -10.44 13.13
C ASP A 14 -0.41 -9.94 12.11
N LEU A 15 -0.03 -8.96 11.31
CA LEU A 15 -0.95 -8.36 10.35
C LEU A 15 -1.18 -9.27 9.13
N ILE A 16 -0.14 -9.86 8.61
CA ILE A 16 -0.25 -10.64 7.38
C ILE A 16 -1.12 -11.89 7.55
N VAL A 17 -1.14 -12.45 8.76
CA VAL A 17 -1.98 -13.62 9.04
C VAL A 17 -3.46 -13.26 8.81
N ASP A 18 -3.90 -12.13 9.35
CA ASP A 18 -5.29 -11.69 9.20
C ASP A 18 -5.65 -11.41 7.74
N ILE A 19 -4.75 -10.75 7.03
CA ILE A 19 -5.00 -10.39 5.64
C ILE A 19 -4.98 -11.63 4.75
N ARG A 20 -3.99 -12.49 4.92
CA ARG A 20 -3.84 -13.69 4.10
C ARG A 20 -5.03 -14.62 4.22
N LYS A 21 -5.58 -14.73 5.42
CA LYS A 21 -6.74 -15.57 5.65
C LYS A 21 -7.91 -15.16 4.75
N ALA A 22 -8.20 -13.87 4.68
CA ALA A 22 -9.30 -13.38 3.84
C ALA A 22 -9.04 -13.64 2.36
N PHE A 23 -7.80 -13.40 1.90
CA PHE A 23 -7.46 -13.63 0.50
C PHE A 23 -7.52 -15.10 0.09
N MET A 24 -7.06 -15.99 0.98
CA MET A 24 -7.11 -17.42 0.69
C MET A 24 -8.55 -17.92 0.54
N GLU A 25 -9.44 -17.42 1.39
CA GLU A 25 -10.85 -17.80 1.32
C GLU A 25 -11.51 -17.33 0.02
N LYS A 26 -11.03 -16.22 -0.54
CA LYS A 26 -11.60 -15.65 -1.77
C LYS A 26 -10.90 -16.13 -3.04
N ASN A 27 -9.85 -16.92 -2.91
CA ASN A 27 -9.11 -17.46 -4.05
C ASN A 27 -8.63 -16.40 -5.05
N GLU A 28 -8.08 -15.31 -4.57
CA GLU A 28 -7.60 -14.22 -5.40
C GLU A 28 -6.16 -14.45 -5.88
N LYS A 29 -5.84 -13.90 -7.05
CA LYS A 29 -4.48 -13.96 -7.58
C LYS A 29 -3.66 -12.79 -7.07
N ILE A 30 -3.40 -12.79 -5.79
CA ILE A 30 -2.63 -11.74 -5.13
C ILE A 30 -1.47 -12.39 -4.40
N LYS A 31 -0.28 -11.85 -4.63
CA LYS A 31 0.91 -12.32 -3.93
C LYS A 31 1.16 -11.41 -2.73
N LEU A 32 1.14 -11.98 -1.55
CA LEU A 32 1.47 -11.27 -0.32
C LEU A 32 2.90 -11.58 0.06
N THR A 33 3.71 -10.56 0.24
CA THR A 33 5.10 -10.69 0.65
C THR A 33 5.30 -9.98 1.97
N LEU A 34 5.88 -10.68 2.96
CA LEU A 34 6.15 -10.12 4.27
C LEU A 34 7.60 -9.63 4.33
N LYS A 35 7.77 -8.39 4.76
CA LYS A 35 9.10 -7.79 4.94
C LYS A 35 9.12 -7.03 6.27
N THR A 36 10.33 -6.74 6.74
CA THR A 36 10.54 -5.92 7.94
C THR A 36 11.15 -4.58 7.54
N THR A 37 11.25 -3.67 8.50
CA THR A 37 11.90 -2.37 8.27
C THR A 37 13.33 -2.54 7.72
N LYS A 38 14.05 -3.54 8.21
CA LYS A 38 15.43 -3.78 7.76
C LYS A 38 15.50 -4.18 6.30
N GLN A 39 14.40 -4.64 5.72
CA GLN A 39 14.33 -5.08 4.33
C GLN A 39 13.67 -4.04 3.43
N LEU A 40 13.62 -2.79 3.87
CA LEU A 40 12.94 -1.74 3.12
C LEU A 40 13.49 -1.58 1.71
N GLU A 41 14.80 -1.70 1.52
CA GLU A 41 15.37 -1.58 0.19
C GLU A 41 14.87 -2.67 -0.75
N ASP A 42 14.69 -3.88 -0.24
CA ASP A 42 14.10 -4.96 -1.04
C ASP A 42 12.69 -4.61 -1.46
N VAL A 43 11.91 -3.99 -0.57
CA VAL A 43 10.56 -3.56 -0.88
C VAL A 43 10.56 -2.53 -2.01
N LEU A 44 11.46 -1.56 -1.92
CA LEU A 44 11.55 -0.51 -2.93
C LEU A 44 11.96 -1.08 -4.29
N ASP A 45 12.87 -2.04 -4.30
CA ASP A 45 13.31 -2.69 -5.53
C ASP A 45 12.22 -3.51 -6.20
N MET A 46 11.30 -4.06 -5.40
CA MET A 46 10.19 -4.86 -5.92
C MET A 46 9.16 -4.01 -6.67
N ILE A 47 9.05 -2.74 -6.34
CA ILE A 47 8.04 -1.83 -6.87
C ILE A 47 6.64 -2.49 -6.81
N PRO A 48 6.15 -2.76 -5.58
CA PRO A 48 4.89 -3.50 -5.44
C PRO A 48 3.69 -2.65 -5.87
N ASN A 49 2.57 -3.32 -6.08
CA ASN A 49 1.32 -2.63 -6.42
C ASN A 49 0.72 -1.91 -5.22
N LEU A 50 1.04 -2.38 -4.02
CA LEU A 50 0.52 -1.80 -2.79
C LEU A 50 1.49 -2.14 -1.65
N ILE A 51 1.71 -1.18 -0.75
CA ILE A 51 2.49 -1.39 0.46
C ILE A 51 1.55 -1.22 1.65
N ILE A 52 1.50 -2.22 2.52
CA ILE A 52 0.74 -2.16 3.77
C ILE A 52 1.74 -2.15 4.91
N ILE A 53 1.66 -1.15 5.78
CA ILE A 53 2.61 -1.00 6.88
C ILE A 53 1.88 -1.20 8.20
N ASN A 54 2.36 -2.15 9.01
CA ASN A 54 1.88 -2.30 10.38
C ASN A 54 2.66 -1.33 11.25
N GLU A 55 2.00 -0.28 11.72
CA GLU A 55 2.64 0.72 12.57
C GLU A 55 2.96 0.19 13.97
N ASP A 56 2.20 -0.80 14.43
CA ASP A 56 2.40 -1.34 15.77
C ASP A 56 3.78 -2.00 15.87
N LYS A 57 4.58 -1.54 16.82
CA LYS A 57 5.95 -2.02 17.05
C LYS A 57 6.89 -1.81 15.86
N LEU A 58 6.60 -0.84 15.01
CA LEU A 58 7.49 -0.49 13.91
C LEU A 58 8.81 0.04 14.46
N GLU A 59 9.93 -0.42 13.90
CA GLU A 59 11.27 -0.07 14.41
C GLU A 59 11.66 1.37 14.14
N ILE A 60 11.07 2.00 13.14
CA ILE A 60 11.31 3.41 12.86
C ILE A 60 9.98 4.16 12.89
N SER A 61 10.03 5.48 12.91
CA SER A 61 8.83 6.30 12.86
C SER A 61 8.07 6.04 11.55
N ILE A 62 6.73 6.00 11.63
CA ILE A 62 5.92 5.84 10.43
C ILE A 62 6.19 6.97 9.43
N TYR A 63 6.48 8.17 9.94
CA TYR A 63 6.80 9.32 9.08
C TYR A 63 8.09 9.09 8.30
N ASP A 64 9.12 8.58 8.97
CA ASP A 64 10.39 8.28 8.32
C ASP A 64 10.22 7.17 7.29
N MET A 65 9.45 6.15 7.63
CA MET A 65 9.17 5.05 6.70
C MET A 65 8.50 5.56 5.42
N VAL A 66 7.44 6.34 5.56
CA VAL A 66 6.69 6.85 4.41
C VAL A 66 7.57 7.79 3.59
N ARG A 67 8.35 8.64 4.23
CA ARG A 67 9.23 9.56 3.51
C ARG A 67 10.29 8.82 2.71
N GLN A 68 10.87 7.77 3.26
CA GLN A 68 11.84 6.96 2.53
C GLN A 68 11.20 6.31 1.29
N ILE A 69 9.98 5.83 1.43
CA ILE A 69 9.26 5.26 0.28
C ILE A 69 9.00 6.32 -0.78
N ARG A 70 8.52 7.49 -0.36
CA ARG A 70 8.17 8.57 -1.30
C ARG A 70 9.40 9.20 -1.97
N ASN A 71 10.55 9.15 -1.32
CA ASN A 71 11.80 9.65 -1.89
C ASN A 71 12.41 8.72 -2.92
N ASP A 72 11.96 7.47 -2.97
CA ASP A 72 12.40 6.54 -4.00
C ASP A 72 11.65 6.82 -5.29
N ASP A 73 12.38 7.07 -6.38
CA ASP A 73 11.78 7.49 -7.65
C ASP A 73 10.73 6.50 -8.16
N ASN A 74 10.95 5.23 -7.97
CA ASN A 74 10.03 4.20 -8.47
C ASN A 74 8.81 4.00 -7.57
N ASN A 75 8.86 4.52 -6.35
CA ASN A 75 7.79 4.36 -5.37
C ASN A 75 7.20 5.67 -4.90
N SER A 76 7.43 6.75 -5.64
CA SER A 76 6.93 8.07 -5.26
C SER A 76 5.40 8.13 -5.24
N ILE A 77 4.73 7.26 -5.98
CA ILE A 77 3.27 7.20 -6.03
C ILE A 77 2.72 5.81 -5.70
N THR A 78 3.55 4.88 -5.27
CA THR A 78 3.08 3.55 -4.86
C THR A 78 2.08 3.70 -3.71
N PRO A 79 0.88 3.12 -3.81
CA PRO A 79 -0.11 3.26 -2.74
C PRO A 79 0.37 2.68 -1.41
N ILE A 80 0.06 3.38 -0.33
CA ILE A 80 0.43 2.96 1.02
C ILE A 80 -0.82 2.93 1.90
N ILE A 81 -0.99 1.83 2.62
CA ILE A 81 -2.02 1.69 3.65
C ILE A 81 -1.29 1.47 4.98
N VAL A 82 -1.65 2.24 5.99
CA VAL A 82 -1.09 2.08 7.33
C VAL A 82 -2.14 1.44 8.22
N VAL A 83 -1.74 0.41 8.97
CA VAL A 83 -2.60 -0.24 9.97
C VAL A 83 -2.00 0.04 11.34
N SER A 84 -2.81 0.49 12.27
CA SER A 84 -2.32 0.92 13.58
C SER A 84 -3.36 0.72 14.67
N SER A 85 -2.87 0.50 15.88
CA SER A 85 -3.73 0.47 17.09
C SER A 85 -3.92 1.86 17.69
N ASP A 86 -3.21 2.87 17.18
CA ASP A 86 -3.36 4.24 17.66
C ASP A 86 -4.70 4.80 17.19
N SER A 87 -5.58 5.11 18.12
CA SER A 87 -6.92 5.61 17.81
C SER A 87 -7.04 7.13 17.86
N SER A 88 -5.93 7.84 18.07
CA SER A 88 -5.98 9.29 18.14
C SER A 88 -6.28 9.90 16.78
N LYS A 89 -7.20 10.86 16.75
CA LYS A 89 -7.58 11.51 15.50
C LYS A 89 -6.43 12.33 14.93
N SER A 90 -5.70 13.01 15.79
CA SER A 90 -4.58 13.85 15.33
C SER A 90 -3.49 13.02 14.70
N HIS A 91 -3.18 11.86 15.25
CA HIS A 91 -2.15 11.00 14.69
C HIS A 91 -2.54 10.49 13.29
N SER A 92 -3.77 10.01 13.16
CA SER A 92 -4.22 9.51 11.85
C SER A 92 -4.20 10.60 10.78
N ILE A 93 -4.59 11.82 11.15
CA ILE A 93 -4.55 12.95 10.21
C ILE A 93 -3.11 13.28 9.83
N ASP A 94 -2.19 13.29 10.78
CA ASP A 94 -0.80 13.59 10.51
C ASP A 94 -0.16 12.54 9.59
N VAL A 95 -0.50 11.27 9.79
CA VAL A 95 -0.01 10.21 8.93
C VAL A 95 -0.57 10.39 7.51
N MET A 96 -1.85 10.70 7.38
CA MET A 96 -2.46 10.89 6.07
C MET A 96 -1.84 12.06 5.31
N LYS A 97 -1.32 13.06 6.01
CA LYS A 97 -0.64 14.20 5.38
C LYS A 97 0.64 13.78 4.67
N GLU A 98 1.19 12.60 4.97
CA GLU A 98 2.43 12.11 4.38
C GLU A 98 2.19 11.35 3.06
N MET A 99 1.04 11.57 2.42
CA MET A 99 0.68 10.90 1.17
C MET A 99 0.44 9.40 1.35
N VAL A 100 -0.25 9.06 2.44
CA VAL A 100 -0.74 7.71 2.70
C VAL A 100 -2.19 7.64 2.21
N GLN A 101 -2.57 6.58 1.52
CA GLN A 101 -3.90 6.48 0.91
C GLN A 101 -4.99 6.09 1.90
N TYR A 102 -4.68 5.21 2.85
CA TYR A 102 -5.63 4.78 3.86
C TYR A 102 -4.95 4.55 5.19
N TYR A 103 -5.66 4.87 6.27
CA TYR A 103 -5.24 4.59 7.63
C TYR A 103 -6.30 3.70 8.27
N ILE A 104 -5.95 2.47 8.59
CA ILE A 104 -6.89 1.49 9.15
C ILE A 104 -6.59 1.32 10.64
N ARG A 105 -7.60 1.58 11.47
CA ARG A 105 -7.47 1.41 12.92
C ARG A 105 -7.83 0.00 13.33
N ARG A 106 -7.06 -0.54 14.26
CA ARG A 106 -7.44 -1.80 14.92
C ARG A 106 -8.47 -1.52 16.00
N PRO A 107 -9.40 -2.43 16.29
CA PRO A 107 -9.61 -3.69 15.58
C PRO A 107 -10.34 -3.48 14.25
N PHE A 108 -10.11 -4.38 13.31
CA PHE A 108 -10.80 -4.34 12.03
C PHE A 108 -11.28 -5.74 11.66
N GLU A 109 -12.26 -5.79 10.75
CA GLU A 109 -12.72 -7.07 10.23
C GLU A 109 -11.92 -7.42 8.98
N SER A 110 -11.40 -8.64 8.94
CA SER A 110 -10.56 -9.09 7.82
C SER A 110 -11.29 -8.99 6.48
N GLU A 111 -12.58 -9.34 6.47
CA GLU A 111 -13.36 -9.28 5.24
C GLU A 111 -13.52 -7.85 4.73
N TYR A 112 -13.72 -6.89 5.64
CA TYR A 112 -13.83 -5.48 5.26
C TYR A 112 -12.53 -5.00 4.61
N VAL A 113 -11.40 -5.33 5.25
CA VAL A 113 -10.09 -4.93 4.75
C VAL A 113 -9.80 -5.60 3.41
N TYR A 114 -10.19 -6.86 3.27
CA TYR A 114 -10.05 -7.55 1.99
C TYR A 114 -10.74 -6.79 0.86
N TYR A 115 -12.00 -6.41 1.05
CA TYR A 115 -12.73 -5.69 0.00
C TYR A 115 -12.18 -4.30 -0.24
N LEU A 116 -11.72 -3.62 0.81
CA LEU A 116 -11.08 -2.32 0.67
C LEU A 116 -9.85 -2.44 -0.24
N ILE A 117 -9.01 -3.42 0.01
CA ILE A 117 -7.80 -3.63 -0.77
C ILE A 117 -8.14 -4.06 -2.20
N LYS A 118 -9.08 -5.01 -2.33
CA LYS A 118 -9.49 -5.51 -3.63
C LYS A 118 -10.04 -4.40 -4.52
N ASN A 119 -10.95 -3.61 -3.98
CA ASN A 119 -11.56 -2.51 -4.73
C ASN A 119 -10.52 -1.46 -5.12
N PHE A 120 -9.60 -1.18 -4.22
CA PHE A 120 -8.53 -0.22 -4.48
C PHE A 120 -7.63 -0.70 -5.63
N LEU A 121 -7.22 -1.96 -5.59
CA LEU A 121 -6.38 -2.52 -6.65
C LEU A 121 -7.10 -2.56 -8.00
N GLU A 122 -8.38 -2.89 -8.00
CA GLU A 122 -9.17 -2.87 -9.23
C GLU A 122 -9.26 -1.47 -9.82
N LEU A 123 -9.46 -0.48 -8.98
CA LEU A 123 -9.52 0.91 -9.44
C LEU A 123 -8.21 1.33 -10.09
N LEU A 124 -7.08 0.93 -9.50
CA LEU A 124 -5.76 1.23 -10.06
C LEU A 124 -5.57 0.58 -11.43
N GLN A 125 -6.04 -0.64 -11.60
CA GLN A 125 -5.95 -1.33 -12.89
C GLN A 125 -6.80 -0.65 -13.96
N VAL A 126 -7.99 -0.23 -13.61
CA VAL A 126 -8.87 0.50 -14.53
C VAL A 126 -8.20 1.79 -14.99
N ASN A 127 -7.61 2.53 -14.07
CA ASN A 127 -6.91 3.77 -14.40
C ASN A 127 -5.74 3.52 -15.35
N ARG A 128 -5.01 2.44 -15.17
CA ARG A 128 -3.91 2.08 -16.07
C ARG A 128 -4.40 1.79 -17.48
N ARG A 129 -5.57 1.16 -17.62
CA ARG A 129 -6.14 0.86 -18.93
C ARG A 129 -6.61 2.11 -19.65
N ILE A 130 -7.12 3.08 -18.92
CA ILE A 130 -7.64 4.31 -19.49
C ILE A 130 -6.53 5.30 -19.84
N SER A 131 -5.45 5.28 -19.13
CA SER A 131 -4.33 6.22 -19.24
C SER A 131 -3.25 5.86 -20.26
N PRO A 132 -3.40 5.19 -21.24
CA PRO A 132 -2.34 4.94 -22.22
C PRO A 132 -2.35 6.00 -23.29
N LEU A 133 -2.49 5.96 -23.05
CA LEU A 133 -2.22 6.49 -23.71
C LEU A 133 -2.14 7.29 -24.41
N THR A 134 -2.43 7.12 -24.18
CA THR A 134 -2.38 7.84 -24.51
C THR A 134 -2.57 8.24 -24.89
N GLY A 135 -2.84 7.81 -24.95
CA GLY A 135 -2.89 8.36 -24.95
C GLY A 135 -3.26 8.77 -25.05
N LEU A 136 -3.26 8.71 -25.09
CA LEU A 136 -3.21 9.38 -24.86
C LEU A 136 -3.12 9.97 -24.62
N PRO A 137 -3.21 10.16 -24.49
CA PRO A 137 -2.90 10.77 -24.03
C PRO A 137 -2.49 11.22 -23.40
N ARG A 138 -2.03 10.99 -22.79
CA ARG A 138 -1.59 11.48 -22.02
C ARG A 138 -0.78 12.31 -22.14
N LYS A 139 -0.94 12.26 -22.50
CA LYS A 139 -0.44 12.98 -22.33
C LYS A 139 -0.16 13.71 -22.59
N CYS A 140 -0.19 13.43 -22.93
CA CYS A 140 0.12 14.20 -22.94
C CYS A 140 0.26 14.73 -23.12
N THR A 141 0.28 14.39 -23.33
CA THR A 141 0.63 14.99 -23.24
C THR A 141 0.63 15.54 -23.56
N ASN A 142 0.62 15.26 -23.74
CA ASN A 142 0.85 15.98 -23.77
C ASN A 142 0.88 16.55 -24.12
N THR A 143 0.90 16.22 -24.54
CA THR A 143 1.15 16.81 -24.61
C THR A 143 1.04 17.29 -24.91
N SER A 144 1.00 16.91 -25.22
CA SER A 144 1.07 17.42 -25.17
C SER A 144 0.79 17.81 -25.26
N ARG A 145 0.51 17.63 -25.48
CA ARG A 145 0.56 17.97 -25.08
C ARG A 145 0.55 18.48 -25.02
N ASN A 146 0.39 17.94 -25.51
CA ASN A 146 0.55 18.40 -25.14
C ASN A 146 0.62 18.65 -24.89
#